data_29902ed73948a7863be991780f82abb5
#
_entry.id   29902ed73948a7863be991780f82abb5
#
_cell.length_a   1.000
_cell.length_b   1.000
_cell.length_c   1.000
_cell.angle_alpha   90.00
_cell.angle_beta   90.00
_cell.angle_gamma   90.00
#
_symmetry.space_group_name_H-M   'P 1'
#
loop_
_entity.id
_entity.type
_entity.pdbx_description
1 polymer ?
#
loop_
_entity_poly.entity_id
_entity_poly.type
_entity_poly.pdbx_seq_one_letter_code
_entity_poly.pdbx_strand_id
1 'polypeptide(L)'
;ELVFTAFSGSHQDAINKGEQYMKEHGGEYWEVPYLPIDPSDLGREYEPIIRINSQSGKGGAAFVMANSFGYNLPKAMHPEFGRAVKHYCDEVGREISANEVMELFRHEYIDIHGPYSLISHKFYEENEVNDTSPKVRFEGVLRHDGDGDRKIVGKGNGPIDAFFNALATVGVTGYSF
;
A
#
# COMPACT_ATOMS: atom_id res chain seq x y z
N GLU A 1 -16.46 -6.06 -26.21
CA GLU A 1 -15.71 -5.44 -25.08
C GLU A 1 -15.34 -6.45 -24.00
N LEU A 2 -16.21 -7.40 -23.62
CA LEU A 2 -15.99 -8.32 -22.49
C LEU A 2 -15.04 -9.50 -22.80
N VAL A 3 -14.73 -9.77 -24.07
CA VAL A 3 -13.88 -10.91 -24.48
C VAL A 3 -12.43 -10.77 -23.98
N PHE A 4 -11.98 -9.54 -23.76
CA PHE A 4 -10.64 -9.21 -23.28
C PHE A 4 -10.65 -8.65 -21.85
N THR A 5 -11.69 -8.92 -21.07
CA THR A 5 -11.83 -8.38 -19.72
C THR A 5 -11.73 -9.49 -18.69
N ALA A 6 -10.78 -9.40 -17.77
CA ALA A 6 -10.65 -10.30 -16.65
C ALA A 6 -11.07 -9.60 -15.35
N PHE A 7 -12.06 -10.16 -14.63
CA PHE A 7 -12.58 -9.58 -13.39
C PHE A 7 -11.84 -10.04 -12.13
N SER A 8 -11.13 -11.16 -12.21
CA SER A 8 -10.42 -11.73 -11.07
C SER A 8 -8.94 -11.32 -11.10
N GLY A 9 -8.41 -10.86 -9.97
CA GLY A 9 -6.99 -10.52 -9.85
C GLY A 9 -6.07 -11.70 -10.17
N SER A 10 -6.49 -12.95 -9.91
CA SER A 10 -5.74 -14.15 -10.29
C SER A 10 -5.72 -14.39 -11.81
N HIS A 11 -6.83 -14.07 -12.51
CA HIS A 11 -6.87 -14.15 -13.97
C HIS A 11 -5.98 -13.07 -14.61
N GLN A 12 -6.02 -11.86 -14.07
CA GLN A 12 -5.17 -10.75 -14.53
C GLN A 12 -3.69 -11.02 -14.31
N ASP A 13 -3.31 -11.59 -13.15
CA ASP A 13 -1.94 -12.02 -12.88
C ASP A 13 -1.49 -13.12 -13.84
N ALA A 14 -2.37 -14.08 -14.17
CA ALA A 14 -2.08 -15.14 -15.14
C ALA A 14 -1.91 -14.57 -16.55
N ILE A 15 -2.74 -13.61 -16.98
CA ILE A 15 -2.60 -12.95 -18.28
C ILE A 15 -1.27 -12.21 -18.35
N ASN A 16 -0.93 -11.39 -17.35
CA ASN A 16 0.33 -10.66 -17.32
C ASN A 16 1.55 -11.57 -17.40
N LYS A 17 1.55 -12.67 -16.65
CA LYS A 17 2.62 -13.65 -16.70
C LYS A 17 2.71 -14.34 -18.06
N GLY A 18 1.56 -14.64 -18.66
CA GLY A 18 1.49 -15.23 -20.01
C GLY A 18 2.03 -14.26 -21.07
N GLU A 19 1.63 -13.00 -21.05
CA GLU A 19 2.14 -11.97 -21.96
C GLU A 19 3.64 -11.75 -21.81
N GLN A 20 4.12 -11.68 -20.56
CA GLN A 20 5.55 -11.52 -20.29
C GLN A 20 6.33 -12.74 -20.81
N TYR A 21 5.84 -13.95 -20.57
CA TYR A 21 6.45 -15.17 -21.08
C TYR A 21 6.53 -15.17 -22.62
N MET A 22 5.44 -14.79 -23.31
CA MET A 22 5.39 -14.68 -24.77
C MET A 22 6.38 -13.63 -25.30
N LYS A 23 6.51 -12.49 -24.63
CA LYS A 23 7.48 -11.45 -24.99
C LYS A 23 8.94 -11.89 -24.86
N GLU A 24 9.25 -12.67 -23.81
CA GLU A 24 10.62 -13.13 -23.52
C GLU A 24 11.04 -14.34 -24.36
N HIS A 25 10.13 -15.26 -24.65
CA HIS A 25 10.45 -16.55 -25.28
C HIS A 25 9.94 -16.66 -26.71
N GLY A 26 9.01 -15.84 -27.10
CA GLY A 26 8.28 -16.01 -28.36
C GLY A 26 7.42 -17.26 -28.36
N GLY A 27 6.61 -17.47 -29.40
CA GLY A 27 5.81 -18.66 -29.61
C GLY A 27 5.23 -18.65 -31.01
N GLU A 28 5.05 -19.84 -31.61
CA GLU A 28 4.38 -20.00 -32.90
C GLU A 28 2.87 -19.76 -32.76
N TYR A 29 2.35 -20.01 -31.55
CA TYR A 29 0.93 -19.87 -31.22
C TYR A 29 0.76 -18.96 -30.01
N TRP A 30 -0.42 -18.30 -29.96
CA TRP A 30 -0.83 -17.49 -28.82
C TRP A 30 -1.23 -18.39 -27.63
N GLU A 31 -0.53 -18.32 -26.51
CA GLU A 31 -0.71 -19.19 -25.34
C GLU A 31 -1.00 -18.41 -24.05
N VAL A 32 -1.47 -17.16 -24.15
CA VAL A 32 -1.81 -16.38 -22.97
C VAL A 32 -3.12 -16.88 -22.34
N PRO A 33 -3.11 -17.29 -21.08
CA PRO A 33 -4.31 -17.77 -20.39
C PRO A 33 -5.44 -16.74 -20.43
N TYR A 34 -6.67 -17.19 -20.58
CA TYR A 34 -7.90 -16.38 -20.57
C TYR A 34 -8.06 -15.42 -21.76
N LEU A 35 -7.07 -15.26 -22.61
CA LEU A 35 -7.18 -14.50 -23.85
C LEU A 35 -7.21 -15.48 -25.03
N PRO A 36 -8.36 -15.66 -25.70
CA PRO A 36 -8.51 -16.66 -26.75
C PRO A 36 -7.73 -16.34 -28.03
N ILE A 37 -7.36 -15.08 -28.23
CA ILE A 37 -6.57 -14.61 -29.38
C ILE A 37 -5.70 -13.44 -28.93
N ASP A 38 -4.61 -13.18 -29.67
CA ASP A 38 -3.80 -11.98 -29.48
C ASP A 38 -4.63 -10.72 -29.85
N PRO A 39 -4.81 -9.77 -28.92
CA PRO A 39 -5.51 -8.52 -29.24
C PRO A 39 -4.91 -7.75 -30.42
N SER A 40 -3.59 -7.83 -30.61
CA SER A 40 -2.88 -7.17 -31.71
C SER A 40 -3.29 -7.68 -33.09
N ASP A 41 -3.70 -8.93 -33.23
CA ASP A 41 -4.24 -9.51 -34.46
C ASP A 41 -5.55 -8.84 -34.92
N LEU A 42 -6.23 -8.18 -33.97
CA LEU A 42 -7.45 -7.43 -34.20
C LEU A 42 -7.22 -5.91 -34.22
N GLY A 43 -5.96 -5.48 -34.28
CA GLY A 43 -5.60 -4.07 -34.22
C GLY A 43 -5.99 -3.40 -32.88
N ARG A 44 -5.99 -4.16 -31.80
CA ARG A 44 -6.28 -3.70 -30.42
C ARG A 44 -5.08 -3.96 -29.54
N GLU A 45 -4.97 -3.16 -28.49
CA GLU A 45 -4.07 -3.45 -27.37
C GLU A 45 -4.88 -4.07 -26.22
N TYR A 46 -4.23 -4.96 -25.46
CA TYR A 46 -4.81 -5.42 -24.20
C TYR A 46 -4.74 -4.27 -23.21
N GLU A 47 -5.87 -3.62 -23.01
CA GLU A 47 -6.02 -2.74 -21.87
C GLU A 47 -6.56 -3.56 -20.70
N PRO A 48 -5.79 -3.76 -19.64
CA PRO A 48 -6.33 -4.34 -18.43
C PRO A 48 -7.41 -3.41 -17.89
N ILE A 49 -8.67 -3.66 -18.25
CA ILE A 49 -9.79 -2.97 -17.62
C ILE A 49 -9.88 -3.53 -16.20
N ILE A 50 -9.13 -2.91 -15.32
CA ILE A 50 -9.08 -3.29 -13.92
C ILE A 50 -10.34 -2.74 -13.26
N ARG A 51 -11.36 -3.59 -13.19
CA ARG A 51 -12.58 -3.31 -12.44
C ARG A 51 -12.50 -4.08 -11.13
N ILE A 52 -12.53 -3.35 -10.05
CA ILE A 52 -12.52 -3.91 -8.71
C ILE A 52 -13.95 -3.94 -8.18
N ASN A 53 -14.37 -5.12 -7.79
CA ASN A 53 -15.65 -5.36 -7.12
C ASN A 53 -15.43 -6.17 -5.83
N SER A 54 -16.50 -6.41 -5.08
CA SER A 54 -16.45 -7.15 -3.82
C SER A 54 -15.90 -8.60 -3.95
N GLN A 55 -15.84 -9.14 -5.18
CA GLN A 55 -15.34 -10.48 -5.47
C GLN A 55 -13.89 -10.50 -5.99
N SER A 56 -13.28 -9.34 -6.21
CA SER A 56 -11.92 -9.23 -6.80
C SER A 56 -10.79 -9.79 -5.92
N GLY A 57 -11.12 -10.22 -4.70
CA GLY A 57 -10.23 -10.96 -3.82
C GLY A 57 -9.06 -10.14 -3.26
N LYS A 58 -8.24 -10.79 -2.43
CA LYS A 58 -7.10 -10.16 -1.72
C LYS A 58 -6.01 -9.63 -2.66
N GLY A 59 -5.88 -10.21 -3.84
CA GLY A 59 -4.86 -9.83 -4.82
C GLY A 59 -5.27 -8.68 -5.73
N GLY A 60 -6.57 -8.46 -5.93
CA GLY A 60 -7.07 -7.46 -6.87
C GLY A 60 -6.66 -6.04 -6.53
N ALA A 61 -6.84 -5.64 -5.27
CA ALA A 61 -6.43 -4.32 -4.81
C ALA A 61 -4.91 -4.09 -4.92
N ALA A 62 -4.11 -5.07 -4.49
CA ALA A 62 -2.65 -4.99 -4.59
C ALA A 62 -2.17 -4.97 -6.06
N PHE A 63 -2.83 -5.71 -6.94
CA PHE A 63 -2.55 -5.69 -8.37
C PHE A 63 -2.82 -4.31 -8.98
N VAL A 64 -3.95 -3.67 -8.65
CA VAL A 64 -4.24 -2.29 -9.08
C VAL A 64 -3.18 -1.33 -8.60
N MET A 65 -2.78 -1.41 -7.33
CA MET A 65 -1.74 -0.54 -6.78
C MET A 65 -0.41 -0.69 -7.51
N ALA A 66 -0.02 -1.92 -7.85
CA ALA A 66 1.21 -2.18 -8.58
C ALA A 66 1.15 -1.69 -10.05
N ASN A 67 0.09 -2.07 -10.79
CA ASN A 67 0.04 -1.84 -12.22
C ASN A 67 -0.39 -0.41 -12.61
N SER A 68 -1.31 0.19 -11.85
CA SER A 68 -1.79 1.54 -12.19
C SER A 68 -0.94 2.64 -11.56
N PHE A 69 -0.26 2.37 -10.43
CA PHE A 69 0.43 3.40 -9.65
C PHE A 69 1.89 3.04 -9.30
N GLY A 70 2.36 1.83 -9.62
CA GLY A 70 3.73 1.40 -9.33
C GLY A 70 4.01 1.07 -7.85
N TYR A 71 2.98 0.95 -7.02
CA TYR A 71 3.14 0.64 -5.58
C TYR A 71 3.12 -0.87 -5.33
N ASN A 72 4.29 -1.44 -5.04
CA ASN A 72 4.42 -2.84 -4.63
C ASN A 72 4.13 -2.99 -3.14
N LEU A 73 2.89 -3.26 -2.80
CA LEU A 73 2.48 -3.41 -1.40
C LEU A 73 3.11 -4.68 -0.78
N PRO A 74 3.59 -4.61 0.49
CA PRO A 74 4.01 -5.80 1.22
C PRO A 74 2.91 -6.86 1.28
N LYS A 75 3.26 -8.13 1.13
CA LYS A 75 2.28 -9.24 1.14
C LYS A 75 1.41 -9.27 2.39
N ALA A 76 1.95 -8.82 3.53
CA ALA A 76 1.21 -8.71 4.79
C ALA A 76 0.04 -7.72 4.73
N MET A 77 0.13 -6.66 3.91
CA MET A 77 -0.93 -5.66 3.74
C MET A 77 -2.07 -6.14 2.81
N HIS A 78 -1.80 -7.11 1.90
CA HIS A 78 -2.78 -7.54 0.91
C HIS A 78 -4.12 -7.98 1.52
N PRO A 79 -4.16 -8.80 2.61
CA PRO A 79 -5.42 -9.22 3.20
C PRO A 79 -6.19 -8.08 3.87
N GLU A 80 -5.50 -7.14 4.48
CA GLU A 80 -6.09 -6.00 5.19
C GLU A 80 -6.67 -5.01 4.20
N PHE A 81 -5.85 -4.54 3.27
CA PHE A 81 -6.29 -3.62 2.23
C PHE A 81 -7.39 -4.21 1.34
N GLY A 82 -7.30 -5.52 1.02
CA GLY A 82 -8.34 -6.22 0.28
C GLY A 82 -9.69 -6.25 1.02
N ARG A 83 -9.69 -6.28 2.38
CA ARG A 83 -10.94 -6.15 3.16
C ARG A 83 -11.51 -4.73 3.12
N ALA A 84 -10.66 -3.70 3.23
CA ALA A 84 -11.08 -2.30 3.12
C ALA A 84 -11.73 -2.03 1.76
N VAL A 85 -11.09 -2.47 0.67
CA VAL A 85 -11.62 -2.34 -0.70
C VAL A 85 -12.94 -3.09 -0.86
N LYS A 86 -13.04 -4.32 -0.33
CA LYS A 86 -14.28 -5.09 -0.38
C LYS A 86 -15.40 -4.36 0.35
N HIS A 87 -15.15 -3.88 1.56
CA HIS A 87 -16.14 -3.15 2.36
C HIS A 87 -16.65 -1.92 1.62
N TYR A 88 -15.75 -1.13 1.06
CA TYR A 88 -16.12 0.03 0.26
C TYR A 88 -16.95 -0.34 -0.97
N CYS A 89 -16.59 -1.41 -1.70
CA CYS A 89 -17.40 -1.89 -2.83
C CYS A 89 -18.79 -2.33 -2.41
N ASP A 90 -18.91 -3.02 -1.25
CA ASP A 90 -20.19 -3.46 -0.71
C ASP A 90 -21.09 -2.26 -0.31
N GLU A 91 -20.50 -1.19 0.24
CA GLU A 91 -21.22 0.04 0.60
C GLU A 91 -21.71 0.81 -0.63
N VAL A 92 -20.86 1.01 -1.65
CA VAL A 92 -21.24 1.76 -2.85
C VAL A 92 -22.08 0.93 -3.82
N GLY A 93 -22.13 -0.39 -3.67
CA GLY A 93 -22.94 -1.32 -4.46
C GLY A 93 -22.54 -1.39 -5.94
N ARG A 94 -21.30 -1.04 -6.29
CA ARG A 94 -20.79 -1.02 -7.67
C ARG A 94 -19.31 -1.35 -7.74
N GLU A 95 -18.84 -1.57 -8.94
CA GLU A 95 -17.40 -1.61 -9.24
C GLU A 95 -16.76 -0.24 -9.03
N ILE A 96 -15.50 -0.25 -8.58
CA ILE A 96 -14.70 0.96 -8.35
C ILE A 96 -13.52 1.03 -9.31
N SER A 97 -13.12 2.23 -9.63
CA SER A 97 -11.99 2.53 -10.50
C SER A 97 -10.64 2.40 -9.76
N ALA A 98 -9.55 2.34 -10.52
CA ALA A 98 -8.21 2.36 -9.96
C ALA A 98 -7.95 3.62 -9.09
N ASN A 99 -8.46 4.78 -9.52
CA ASN A 99 -8.31 6.02 -8.75
C ASN A 99 -9.03 5.94 -7.41
N GLU A 100 -10.24 5.36 -7.35
CA GLU A 100 -10.97 5.17 -6.09
C GLU A 100 -10.22 4.20 -5.15
N VAL A 101 -9.56 3.17 -5.70
CA VAL A 101 -8.68 2.28 -4.93
C VAL A 101 -7.51 3.05 -4.34
N MET A 102 -6.89 3.96 -5.10
CA MET A 102 -5.81 4.81 -4.61
C MET A 102 -6.29 5.79 -3.54
N GLU A 103 -7.45 6.42 -3.72
CA GLU A 103 -8.02 7.33 -2.70
C GLU A 103 -8.31 6.57 -1.40
N LEU A 104 -8.87 5.37 -1.50
CA LEU A 104 -9.08 4.51 -0.34
C LEU A 104 -7.75 4.15 0.34
N PHE A 105 -6.73 3.80 -0.43
CA PHE A 105 -5.39 3.52 0.11
C PHE A 105 -4.80 4.72 0.85
N ARG A 106 -4.95 5.91 0.29
CA ARG A 106 -4.49 7.14 0.94
C ARG A 106 -5.23 7.39 2.25
N HIS A 107 -6.55 7.24 2.25
CA HIS A 107 -7.39 7.41 3.42
C HIS A 107 -7.02 6.44 4.54
N GLU A 108 -6.77 5.16 4.19
CA GLU A 108 -6.49 4.11 5.17
C GLU A 108 -5.05 4.14 5.72
N TYR A 109 -4.06 4.59 4.90
CA TYR A 109 -2.64 4.40 5.26
C TYR A 109 -1.78 5.66 5.18
N ILE A 110 -2.21 6.71 4.50
CA ILE A 110 -1.37 7.91 4.29
C ILE A 110 -1.98 9.14 4.97
N ASP A 111 -3.20 9.49 4.60
CA ASP A 111 -3.88 10.69 5.07
C ASP A 111 -4.70 10.39 6.34
N ILE A 112 -4.11 9.66 7.29
CA ILE A 112 -4.78 9.26 8.53
C ILE A 112 -4.93 10.48 9.44
N HIS A 113 -6.15 10.86 9.69
CA HIS A 113 -6.50 11.84 10.72
C HIS A 113 -6.82 11.10 12.01
N GLY A 114 -5.78 10.82 12.79
CA GLY A 114 -5.94 10.21 14.11
C GLY A 114 -6.01 11.26 15.22
N PRO A 115 -6.21 10.83 16.47
CA PRO A 115 -6.27 11.75 17.61
C PRO A 115 -4.94 12.44 17.90
N TYR A 116 -3.85 12.02 17.27
CA TYR A 116 -2.52 12.55 17.46
C TYR A 116 -1.98 13.22 16.20
N SER A 117 -1.40 14.40 16.35
CA SER A 117 -0.70 15.12 15.29
C SER A 117 0.68 15.56 15.76
N LEU A 118 1.72 15.25 15.00
CA LEU A 118 3.07 15.71 15.28
C LEU A 118 3.26 17.12 14.72
N ILE A 119 3.28 18.12 15.59
CA ILE A 119 3.33 19.54 15.20
C ILE A 119 4.73 19.96 14.79
N SER A 120 5.73 19.52 15.54
CA SER A 120 7.14 19.78 15.24
C SER A 120 8.03 18.71 15.84
N HIS A 121 9.18 18.48 15.22
CA HIS A 121 10.15 17.51 15.75
C HIS A 121 11.57 17.87 15.34
N LYS A 122 12.52 17.34 16.11
CA LYS A 122 13.95 17.38 15.84
C LYS A 122 14.59 16.09 16.32
N PHE A 123 15.59 15.63 15.58
CA PHE A 123 16.49 14.55 15.96
C PHE A 123 17.88 15.11 16.25
N TYR A 124 18.51 14.62 17.30
CA TYR A 124 19.86 14.93 17.67
C TYR A 124 20.66 13.64 17.74
N GLU A 125 21.80 13.60 17.08
CA GLU A 125 22.78 12.53 17.26
C GLU A 125 23.60 12.83 18.51
N GLU A 126 23.54 11.93 19.50
CA GLU A 126 24.33 12.01 20.73
C GLU A 126 25.48 10.99 20.63
N ASN A 127 26.61 11.39 20.05
CA ASN A 127 27.80 10.57 19.97
C ASN A 127 28.73 10.89 21.15
N GLU A 128 28.86 9.98 22.10
CA GLU A 128 29.94 10.01 23.10
C GLU A 128 31.22 9.43 22.48
N VAL A 129 32.38 10.04 22.77
CA VAL A 129 33.68 9.75 22.14
C VAL A 129 34.13 8.27 22.24
N ASN A 130 33.53 7.48 23.14
CA ASN A 130 33.83 6.07 23.37
C ASN A 130 32.64 5.14 23.23
N ASP A 131 31.50 5.58 22.69
CA ASP A 131 30.33 4.74 22.52
C ASP A 131 30.30 4.16 21.10
N THR A 132 30.24 2.84 20.99
CA THR A 132 30.19 2.13 19.72
C THR A 132 28.80 2.06 19.10
N SER A 133 27.79 2.54 19.82
CA SER A 133 26.39 2.51 19.37
C SER A 133 25.88 3.94 19.18
N PRO A 134 25.42 4.33 17.99
CA PRO A 134 24.81 5.64 17.78
C PRO A 134 23.60 5.79 18.67
N LYS A 135 23.55 6.91 19.41
CA LYS A 135 22.36 7.29 20.20
C LYS A 135 21.68 8.46 19.53
N VAL A 136 20.39 8.33 19.37
CA VAL A 136 19.55 9.40 18.82
C VAL A 136 18.58 9.87 19.88
N ARG A 137 18.48 11.19 20.05
CA ARG A 137 17.47 11.83 20.86
C ARG A 137 16.44 12.49 19.96
N PHE A 138 15.19 12.17 20.19
CA PHE A 138 14.04 12.82 19.59
C PHE A 138 13.44 13.84 20.55
N GLU A 139 13.13 15.02 20.06
CA GLU A 139 12.31 16.03 20.73
C GLU A 139 11.18 16.47 19.79
N GLY A 140 9.96 16.51 20.28
CA GLY A 140 8.82 16.90 19.47
C GLY A 140 7.69 17.52 20.28
N VAL A 141 6.74 18.09 19.57
CA VAL A 141 5.47 18.55 20.10
C VAL A 141 4.37 17.70 19.47
N LEU A 142 3.70 16.94 20.30
CA LEU A 142 2.56 16.10 19.94
C LEU A 142 1.26 16.80 20.39
N ARG A 143 0.33 16.98 19.46
CA ARG A 143 -1.03 17.43 19.74
C ARG A 143 -1.93 16.20 19.87
N HIS A 144 -2.72 16.17 20.91
CA HIS A 144 -3.81 15.22 21.07
C HIS A 144 -5.14 15.96 21.04
N ASP A 145 -6.10 15.50 20.24
CA ASP A 145 -7.43 16.10 20.15
C ASP A 145 -8.11 16.08 21.52
N GLY A 146 -8.42 17.26 22.05
CA GLY A 146 -9.01 17.44 23.37
C GLY A 146 -8.03 17.71 24.53
N ASP A 147 -6.75 17.36 24.41
CA ASP A 147 -5.74 17.52 25.49
C ASP A 147 -4.69 18.60 25.20
N GLY A 148 -4.65 19.11 23.97
CA GLY A 148 -3.70 20.16 23.54
C GLY A 148 -2.30 19.63 23.24
N ASP A 149 -1.34 20.56 23.24
CA ASP A 149 0.04 20.30 22.82
C ASP A 149 0.90 19.81 23.99
N ARG A 150 1.62 18.70 23.80
CA ARG A 150 2.55 18.12 24.77
C ARG A 150 3.95 18.00 24.18
N LYS A 151 4.97 18.40 24.92
CA LYS A 151 6.35 18.10 24.56
C LYS A 151 6.65 16.65 24.87
N ILE A 152 7.23 15.95 23.91
CA ILE A 152 7.68 14.57 24.03
C ILE A 152 9.17 14.47 23.73
N VAL A 153 9.88 13.66 24.51
CA VAL A 153 11.32 13.44 24.36
C VAL A 153 11.57 11.93 24.50
N GLY A 154 12.38 11.38 23.63
CA GLY A 154 12.79 9.99 23.71
C GLY A 154 14.22 9.81 23.22
N LYS A 155 14.87 8.74 23.69
CA LYS A 155 16.20 8.33 23.25
C LYS A 155 16.12 6.89 22.73
N GLY A 156 16.94 6.59 21.72
CA GLY A 156 16.98 5.26 21.13
C GLY A 156 18.25 4.99 20.35
N ASN A 157 18.36 3.80 19.83
CA ASN A 157 19.47 3.38 18.98
C ASN A 157 19.39 3.91 17.53
N GLY A 158 18.27 4.56 17.20
CA GLY A 158 18.01 5.20 15.92
C GLY A 158 16.78 6.12 15.98
N PRO A 159 16.48 6.85 14.91
CA PRO A 159 15.37 7.82 14.89
C PRO A 159 14.01 7.20 15.22
N ILE A 160 13.73 5.99 14.69
CA ILE A 160 12.46 5.30 14.90
C ILE A 160 12.31 4.90 16.37
N ASP A 161 13.32 4.25 16.94
CA ASP A 161 13.32 3.84 18.34
C ASP A 161 13.20 5.05 19.29
N ALA A 162 13.95 6.12 19.04
CA ALA A 162 13.86 7.36 19.80
C ALA A 162 12.46 7.98 19.74
N PHE A 163 11.81 7.99 18.58
CA PHE A 163 10.44 8.49 18.41
C PHE A 163 9.42 7.66 19.19
N PHE A 164 9.47 6.33 19.08
CA PHE A 164 8.54 5.47 19.79
C PHE A 164 8.75 5.52 21.33
N ASN A 165 9.98 5.64 21.77
CA ASN A 165 10.28 5.87 23.20
C ASN A 165 9.71 7.23 23.67
N ALA A 166 9.71 8.25 22.82
CA ALA A 166 9.06 9.53 23.13
C ALA A 166 7.53 9.38 23.22
N LEU A 167 6.89 8.62 22.30
CA LEU A 167 5.44 8.36 22.34
C LEU A 167 5.04 7.60 23.61
N ALA A 168 5.87 6.68 24.07
CA ALA A 168 5.61 5.94 25.30
C ALA A 168 5.50 6.85 26.53
N THR A 169 6.17 8.02 26.55
CA THR A 169 6.10 8.98 27.67
C THR A 169 4.71 9.62 27.83
N VAL A 170 3.88 9.57 26.81
CA VAL A 170 2.50 10.09 26.80
C VAL A 170 1.45 8.97 26.73
N GLY A 171 1.86 7.74 27.01
CA GLY A 171 0.96 6.58 27.12
C GLY A 171 0.61 5.91 25.77
N VAL A 172 1.24 6.34 24.66
CA VAL A 172 1.08 5.68 23.37
C VAL A 172 2.07 4.51 23.32
N THR A 173 1.56 3.32 23.59
CA THR A 173 2.31 2.05 23.71
C THR A 173 1.63 0.94 22.91
N GLY A 174 2.25 -0.25 22.82
CA GLY A 174 1.65 -1.41 22.14
C GLY A 174 2.23 -1.67 20.76
N TYR A 175 3.37 -1.08 20.44
CA TYR A 175 4.13 -1.34 19.22
C TYR A 175 5.23 -2.37 19.50
N SER A 176 5.43 -3.29 18.57
CA SER A 176 6.59 -4.19 18.51
C SER A 176 7.23 -4.08 17.12
N PHE A 177 8.55 -3.99 17.07
CA PHE A 177 9.34 -3.94 15.84
C PHE A 177 10.14 -5.21 15.69
#